data_5693bb985f3e2d1cadc54e91ed9113f2
#
_entry.id   5693bb985f3e2d1cadc54e91ed9113f2
#
_cell.length_a   1.000
_cell.length_b   1.000
_cell.length_c   1.000
_cell.angle_alpha   90.00
_cell.angle_beta   90.00
_cell.angle_gamma   90.00
#
_symmetry.space_group_name_H-M   'P 1'
#
loop_
_entity.id
_entity.type
_entity.pdbx_description
1 polymer ?
#
loop_
_entity_poly.entity_id
_entity_poly.type
_entity_poly.pdbx_seq_one_letter_code
_entity_poly.pdbx_strand_id
1 'polypeptide(L)'
;GYLADQFFDAAINDRTDKYGGSVENRCRFALELTEIILRELGPEKVMVRLSPSRGLGDGFYDWPDLDDMLAYLIPAFERMGLRMLDISCARADYYQTSGRIIRQIRPMWPHLIIGGASLLPGQAESELQEGFLDMVTWARFILANPDFVTRLREGKPLTPMESDMLKTLV
;
A
#
# COMPACT_ATOMS: atom_id res chain seq x y z
N GLY A 1 -3.09 8.11 -5.28
CA GLY A 1 -3.32 9.47 -5.65
C GLY A 1 -2.11 10.33 -5.92
N TYR A 2 -0.89 9.75 -6.15
CA TYR A 2 0.30 10.51 -6.53
C TYR A 2 0.66 10.25 -8.00
N LEU A 3 1.81 10.75 -8.45
CA LEU A 3 2.17 10.73 -9.87
C LEU A 3 2.08 9.33 -10.52
N ALA A 4 2.68 8.31 -9.91
CA ALA A 4 2.64 6.96 -10.47
C ALA A 4 1.21 6.38 -10.54
N ASP A 5 0.39 6.68 -9.54
CA ASP A 5 -1.02 6.27 -9.50
C ASP A 5 -1.84 6.86 -10.66
N GLN A 6 -1.52 8.08 -11.08
CA GLN A 6 -2.16 8.72 -12.24
C GLN A 6 -1.85 8.02 -13.57
N PHE A 7 -0.73 7.31 -13.66
CA PHE A 7 -0.45 6.47 -14.83
C PHE A 7 -1.23 5.16 -14.79
N PHE A 8 -1.42 4.58 -13.62
CA PHE A 8 -2.14 3.31 -13.47
C PHE A 8 -3.63 3.42 -13.79
N ASP A 9 -4.28 4.47 -13.28
CA ASP A 9 -5.73 4.64 -13.28
C ASP A 9 -6.27 4.97 -14.66
N ALA A 10 -6.97 4.02 -15.31
CA ALA A 10 -7.56 4.18 -16.63
C ALA A 10 -8.63 5.30 -16.69
N ALA A 11 -9.21 5.68 -15.54
CA ALA A 11 -10.18 6.79 -15.51
C ALA A 11 -9.49 8.17 -15.55
N ILE A 12 -8.17 8.22 -15.32
CA ILE A 12 -7.39 9.46 -15.26
C ILE A 12 -6.39 9.54 -16.42
N ASN A 13 -5.78 8.40 -16.78
CA ASN A 13 -4.75 8.34 -17.81
C ASN A 13 -5.37 8.31 -19.22
N ASP A 14 -5.50 9.45 -19.84
CA ASP A 14 -5.98 9.67 -21.22
C ASP A 14 -4.86 9.71 -22.27
N ARG A 15 -3.63 9.31 -21.92
CA ARG A 15 -2.46 9.33 -22.82
C ARG A 15 -2.62 8.36 -23.99
N THR A 16 -2.11 8.77 -25.14
CA THR A 16 -2.11 7.99 -26.38
C THR A 16 -0.73 7.47 -26.79
N ASP A 17 0.29 7.75 -25.96
CA ASP A 17 1.66 7.26 -26.15
C ASP A 17 1.92 5.92 -25.41
N LYS A 18 3.20 5.51 -25.35
CA LYS A 18 3.63 4.27 -24.70
C LYS A 18 3.33 4.16 -23.19
N TYR A 19 2.77 5.19 -22.58
CA TYR A 19 2.42 5.24 -21.14
C TYR A 19 0.89 5.27 -20.92
N GLY A 20 0.06 5.12 -21.95
CA GLY A 20 -1.39 5.13 -21.84
C GLY A 20 -2.05 3.98 -22.60
N GLY A 21 -3.36 3.84 -22.43
CA GLY A 21 -4.15 2.79 -23.07
C GLY A 21 -4.09 1.46 -22.33
N SER A 22 -3.32 0.48 -22.80
CA SER A 22 -3.29 -0.87 -22.22
C SER A 22 -2.71 -0.91 -20.80
N VAL A 23 -3.01 -1.98 -20.06
CA VAL A 23 -2.45 -2.24 -18.72
C VAL A 23 -0.92 -2.16 -18.72
N GLU A 24 -0.26 -2.81 -19.70
CA GLU A 24 1.18 -2.83 -19.84
C GLU A 24 1.75 -1.41 -20.00
N ASN A 25 1.11 -0.60 -20.82
CA ASN A 25 1.54 0.77 -21.05
C ASN A 25 1.37 1.66 -19.81
N ARG A 26 0.26 1.52 -19.11
CA ARG A 26 0.00 2.28 -17.87
C ARG A 26 0.92 1.87 -16.73
N CYS A 27 1.35 0.60 -16.68
CA CYS A 27 2.35 0.11 -15.73
C CYS A 27 3.78 0.55 -16.08
N ARG A 28 4.07 0.87 -17.33
CA ARG A 28 5.42 1.11 -17.84
C ARG A 28 6.19 2.17 -17.08
N PHE A 29 5.58 3.30 -16.76
CA PHE A 29 6.26 4.39 -16.04
C PHE A 29 6.77 3.91 -14.67
N ALA A 30 5.92 3.22 -13.90
CA ALA A 30 6.31 2.73 -12.57
C ALA A 30 7.37 1.62 -12.67
N LEU A 31 7.30 0.76 -13.68
CA LEU A 31 8.29 -0.29 -13.89
C LEU A 31 9.65 0.30 -14.30
N GLU A 32 9.71 1.19 -15.29
CA GLU A 32 10.94 1.86 -15.71
C GLU A 32 11.59 2.62 -14.55
N LEU A 33 10.79 3.33 -13.75
CA LEU A 33 11.27 4.05 -12.55
C LEU A 33 11.83 3.08 -11.50
N THR A 34 11.09 2.00 -11.19
CA THR A 34 11.50 1.00 -10.21
C THR A 34 12.80 0.31 -10.63
N GLU A 35 12.94 -0.03 -11.92
CA GLU A 35 14.15 -0.64 -12.48
C GLU A 35 15.39 0.24 -12.26
N ILE A 36 15.27 1.54 -12.56
CA ILE A 36 16.36 2.50 -12.34
C ILE A 36 16.75 2.55 -10.86
N ILE A 37 15.77 2.66 -9.97
CA ILE A 37 16.01 2.76 -8.52
C ILE A 37 16.64 1.48 -7.97
N LEU A 38 16.14 0.30 -8.39
CA LEU A 38 16.71 -0.99 -7.99
C LEU A 38 18.17 -1.14 -8.43
N ARG A 39 18.48 -0.72 -9.66
CA ARG A 39 19.86 -0.75 -10.19
C ARG A 39 20.81 0.13 -9.38
N GLU A 40 20.36 1.32 -8.97
CA GLU A 40 21.21 2.28 -8.26
C GLU A 40 21.36 1.97 -6.76
N LEU A 41 20.31 1.43 -6.12
CA LEU A 41 20.26 1.29 -4.66
C LEU A 41 20.35 -0.17 -4.17
N GLY A 42 20.02 -1.13 -5.02
CA GLY A 42 19.85 -2.54 -4.65
C GLY A 42 18.49 -2.86 -4.03
N PRO A 43 18.05 -4.13 -4.13
CA PRO A 43 16.69 -4.53 -3.73
C PRO A 43 16.42 -4.42 -2.22
N GLU A 44 17.44 -4.43 -1.39
CA GLU A 44 17.32 -4.34 0.08
C GLU A 44 16.95 -2.94 0.56
N LYS A 45 17.05 -1.93 -0.31
CA LYS A 45 16.79 -0.52 0.03
C LYS A 45 15.59 0.05 -0.70
N VAL A 46 14.89 -0.75 -1.49
CA VAL A 46 13.79 -0.27 -2.33
C VAL A 46 12.50 -0.94 -1.93
N MET A 47 11.50 -0.12 -1.64
CA MET A 47 10.13 -0.52 -1.38
C MET A 47 9.20 0.29 -2.29
N VAL A 48 8.19 -0.37 -2.85
CA VAL A 48 7.14 0.31 -3.62
C VAL A 48 5.85 0.30 -2.81
N ARG A 49 5.27 1.50 -2.63
CA ARG A 49 3.94 1.64 -2.04
C ARG A 49 2.90 1.74 -3.13
N LEU A 50 1.85 0.94 -3.01
CA LEU A 50 0.67 0.95 -3.86
C LEU A 50 -0.59 1.24 -3.03
N SER A 51 -1.50 2.04 -3.60
CA SER A 51 -2.81 2.34 -3.04
C SER A 51 -3.90 2.12 -4.09
N PRO A 52 -4.06 0.89 -4.60
CA PRO A 52 -4.96 0.60 -5.72
C PRO A 52 -6.44 0.67 -5.34
N SER A 53 -6.73 0.69 -4.04
CA SER A 53 -8.05 0.92 -3.47
C SER A 53 -7.94 2.03 -2.43
N ARG A 54 -8.87 2.99 -2.41
CA ARG A 54 -8.83 4.15 -1.50
C ARG A 54 -10.20 4.56 -1.04
N GLY A 55 -10.30 5.14 0.14
CA GLY A 55 -11.56 5.70 0.64
C GLY A 55 -12.03 6.86 -0.23
N LEU A 56 -13.32 6.85 -0.60
CA LEU A 56 -13.98 7.90 -1.38
C LEU A 56 -15.40 8.09 -0.84
N GLY A 57 -15.66 9.25 -0.21
CA GLY A 57 -16.93 9.48 0.48
C GLY A 57 -17.17 8.43 1.56
N ASP A 58 -18.34 7.82 1.55
CA ASP A 58 -18.74 6.75 2.47
C ASP A 58 -18.33 5.34 1.97
N GLY A 59 -17.64 5.25 0.82
CA GLY A 59 -17.22 4.00 0.19
C GLY A 59 -15.73 3.96 -0.12
N PHE A 60 -15.39 3.17 -1.14
CA PHE A 60 -14.03 3.09 -1.64
C PHE A 60 -14.03 3.13 -3.18
N TYR A 61 -12.89 3.52 -3.73
CA TYR A 61 -12.59 3.53 -5.15
C TYR A 61 -11.46 2.57 -5.45
N ASP A 62 -11.66 1.68 -6.38
CA ASP A 62 -10.63 0.84 -6.97
C ASP A 62 -10.24 1.37 -8.35
N TRP A 63 -9.04 1.06 -8.83
CA TRP A 63 -8.73 1.23 -10.24
C TRP A 63 -9.73 0.42 -11.08
N PRO A 64 -10.23 0.93 -12.22
CA PRO A 64 -11.30 0.27 -12.98
C PRO A 64 -11.00 -1.16 -13.43
N ASP A 65 -9.73 -1.47 -13.70
CA ASP A 65 -9.21 -2.78 -14.14
C ASP A 65 -8.20 -3.35 -13.12
N LEU A 66 -8.54 -3.24 -11.84
CA LEU A 66 -7.67 -3.56 -10.72
C LEU A 66 -7.06 -4.96 -10.82
N ASP A 67 -7.86 -5.98 -11.14
CA ASP A 67 -7.41 -7.37 -11.17
C ASP A 67 -6.36 -7.59 -12.26
N ASP A 68 -6.59 -7.06 -13.45
CA ASP A 68 -5.64 -7.13 -14.58
C ASP A 68 -4.36 -6.35 -14.27
N MET A 69 -4.49 -5.19 -13.65
CA MET A 69 -3.36 -4.37 -13.22
C MET A 69 -2.47 -5.09 -12.21
N LEU A 70 -3.06 -5.70 -11.18
CA LEU A 70 -2.31 -6.44 -10.16
C LEU A 70 -1.68 -7.71 -10.75
N ALA A 71 -2.42 -8.45 -11.58
CA ALA A 71 -1.91 -9.65 -12.25
C ALA A 71 -0.72 -9.37 -13.17
N TYR A 72 -0.63 -8.19 -13.75
CA TYR A 72 0.51 -7.77 -14.56
C TYR A 72 1.65 -7.19 -13.72
N LEU A 73 1.34 -6.22 -12.83
CA LEU A 73 2.31 -5.40 -12.13
C LEU A 73 3.10 -6.18 -11.07
N ILE A 74 2.41 -7.00 -10.25
CA ILE A 74 3.04 -7.71 -9.13
C ILE A 74 4.10 -8.71 -9.60
N PRO A 75 3.82 -9.62 -10.57
CA PRO A 75 4.86 -10.49 -11.12
C PRO A 75 5.97 -9.71 -11.87
N ALA A 76 5.66 -8.55 -12.46
CA ALA A 76 6.68 -7.72 -13.10
C ALA A 76 7.68 -7.17 -12.07
N PHE A 77 7.22 -6.66 -10.94
CA PHE A 77 8.08 -6.23 -9.83
C PHE A 77 8.94 -7.35 -9.29
N GLU A 78 8.38 -8.56 -9.12
CA GLU A 78 9.12 -9.72 -8.65
C GLU A 78 10.25 -10.08 -9.61
N ARG A 79 9.96 -10.18 -10.91
CA ARG A 79 10.97 -10.48 -11.95
C ARG A 79 12.10 -9.46 -12.02
N MET A 80 11.79 -8.19 -11.71
CA MET A 80 12.78 -7.10 -11.64
C MET A 80 13.67 -7.16 -10.40
N GLY A 81 13.33 -8.02 -9.43
CA GLY A 81 14.08 -8.16 -8.19
C GLY A 81 13.61 -7.30 -7.04
N LEU A 82 12.46 -6.59 -7.15
CA LEU A 82 11.86 -5.93 -6.00
C LEU A 82 11.47 -6.96 -4.93
N ARG A 83 11.67 -6.62 -3.65
CA ARG A 83 11.44 -7.55 -2.52
C ARG A 83 10.53 -6.98 -1.43
N MET A 84 10.10 -5.76 -1.54
CA MET A 84 9.28 -5.09 -0.53
C MET A 84 8.12 -4.34 -1.18
N LEU A 85 6.90 -4.66 -0.77
CA LEU A 85 5.69 -3.92 -1.11
C LEU A 85 5.04 -3.35 0.15
N ASP A 86 4.53 -2.14 0.05
CA ASP A 86 3.64 -1.53 1.05
C ASP A 86 2.26 -1.32 0.40
N ILE A 87 1.27 -2.07 0.86
CA ILE A 87 -0.11 -1.96 0.38
C ILE A 87 -0.92 -1.21 1.42
N SER A 88 -1.29 0.01 1.10
CA SER A 88 -1.89 0.91 2.07
C SER A 88 -3.01 1.73 1.46
N CYS A 89 -4.20 1.67 2.05
CA CYS A 89 -5.35 2.48 1.68
C CYS A 89 -5.74 3.37 2.87
N ALA A 90 -5.80 4.67 2.65
CA ALA A 90 -6.16 5.61 3.69
C ALA A 90 -7.68 5.80 3.79
N ARG A 91 -8.19 6.00 5.02
CA ARG A 91 -9.58 6.41 5.30
C ARG A 91 -10.65 5.42 4.85
N ALA A 92 -10.36 4.15 4.82
CA ALA A 92 -11.33 3.10 4.51
C ALA A 92 -11.10 1.88 5.40
N ASP A 93 -12.08 1.00 5.48
CA ASP A 93 -11.96 -0.27 6.17
C ASP A 93 -10.83 -1.11 5.55
N TYR A 94 -9.99 -1.68 6.40
CA TYR A 94 -8.84 -2.46 5.96
C TYR A 94 -9.25 -3.67 5.13
N TYR A 95 -10.24 -4.44 5.57
CA TYR A 95 -10.64 -5.69 4.90
C TYR A 95 -11.35 -5.45 3.57
N GLN A 96 -12.00 -4.31 3.41
CA GLN A 96 -12.62 -3.92 2.14
C GLN A 96 -11.63 -3.35 1.13
N THR A 97 -10.48 -2.88 1.59
CA THR A 97 -9.45 -2.21 0.75
C THR A 97 -8.12 -2.96 0.78
N SER A 98 -7.12 -2.48 1.52
CA SER A 98 -5.77 -3.05 1.49
C SER A 98 -5.71 -4.53 1.86
N GLY A 99 -6.50 -4.98 2.84
CA GLY A 99 -6.52 -6.39 3.24
C GLY A 99 -7.04 -7.32 2.14
N ARG A 100 -8.04 -6.89 1.38
CA ARG A 100 -8.53 -7.61 0.19
C ARG A 100 -7.45 -7.71 -0.87
N ILE A 101 -6.79 -6.59 -1.18
CA ILE A 101 -5.69 -6.53 -2.15
C ILE A 101 -4.52 -7.44 -1.73
N ILE A 102 -4.14 -7.39 -0.46
CA ILE A 102 -3.06 -8.22 0.09
C ILE A 102 -3.37 -9.70 -0.08
N ARG A 103 -4.58 -10.14 0.21
CA ARG A 103 -5.01 -11.54 -0.01
C ARG A 103 -4.94 -11.95 -1.47
N GLN A 104 -5.26 -11.05 -2.38
CA GLN A 104 -5.17 -11.29 -3.81
C GLN A 104 -3.72 -11.42 -4.29
N ILE A 105 -2.82 -10.56 -3.82
CA ILE A 105 -1.43 -10.56 -4.28
C ILE A 105 -0.52 -11.53 -3.53
N ARG A 106 -0.82 -11.91 -2.29
CA ARG A 106 0.02 -12.79 -1.47
C ARG A 106 0.43 -14.10 -2.16
N PRO A 107 -0.47 -14.80 -2.89
CA PRO A 107 -0.10 -16.04 -3.60
C PRO A 107 0.95 -15.86 -4.70
N MET A 108 1.07 -14.64 -5.27
CA MET A 108 2.02 -14.33 -6.34
C MET A 108 3.21 -13.48 -5.87
N TRP A 109 3.29 -13.19 -4.56
CA TRP A 109 4.35 -12.36 -3.97
C TRP A 109 4.96 -13.03 -2.74
N PRO A 110 6.06 -13.79 -2.88
CA PRO A 110 6.67 -14.53 -1.77
C PRO A 110 7.57 -13.70 -0.85
N HIS A 111 7.64 -12.38 -1.07
CA HIS A 111 8.51 -11.46 -0.35
C HIS A 111 7.74 -10.60 0.65
N LEU A 112 8.42 -9.62 1.23
CA LEU A 112 7.85 -8.71 2.25
C LEU A 112 6.62 -7.97 1.74
N ILE A 113 5.51 -8.10 2.47
CA ILE A 113 4.33 -7.23 2.38
C ILE A 113 4.18 -6.46 3.69
N ILE A 114 4.22 -5.15 3.55
CA ILE A 114 3.91 -4.22 4.61
C ILE A 114 2.50 -3.71 4.36
N GLY A 115 1.65 -3.70 5.38
CA GLY A 115 0.29 -3.23 5.25
C GLY A 115 -0.13 -2.40 6.46
N GLY A 116 -1.25 -1.73 6.32
CA GLY A 116 -1.74 -0.89 7.40
C GLY A 116 -2.99 -0.14 6.99
N ALA A 117 -3.08 1.12 7.39
CA ALA A 117 -4.23 1.98 7.22
C ALA A 117 -5.51 1.42 7.87
N SER A 118 -5.98 2.06 8.91
CA SER A 118 -7.20 1.68 9.65
C SER A 118 -7.17 0.30 10.34
N LEU A 119 -6.05 -0.42 10.32
CA LEU A 119 -5.90 -1.72 10.96
C LEU A 119 -5.74 -1.53 12.48
N LEU A 120 -6.59 -2.21 13.25
CA LEU A 120 -6.50 -2.22 14.71
C LEU A 120 -5.40 -3.19 15.19
N PRO A 121 -4.80 -2.97 16.38
CA PRO A 121 -3.71 -3.84 16.88
C PRO A 121 -4.04 -5.33 16.89
N GLY A 122 -5.22 -5.73 17.40
CA GLY A 122 -5.63 -7.14 17.41
C GLY A 122 -5.85 -7.72 16.01
N GLN A 123 -6.35 -6.92 15.07
CA GLN A 123 -6.46 -7.33 13.67
C GLN A 123 -5.07 -7.49 13.03
N ALA A 124 -4.14 -6.58 13.36
CA ALA A 124 -2.77 -6.65 12.87
C ALA A 124 -2.06 -7.94 13.33
N GLU A 125 -2.28 -8.36 14.57
CA GLU A 125 -1.74 -9.60 15.09
C GLU A 125 -2.28 -10.81 14.31
N SER A 126 -3.58 -10.85 14.01
CA SER A 126 -4.18 -11.92 13.20
C SER A 126 -3.59 -11.94 11.78
N GLU A 127 -3.46 -10.79 11.12
CA GLU A 127 -2.91 -10.69 9.76
C GLU A 127 -1.44 -11.18 9.69
N LEU A 128 -0.64 -10.91 10.74
CA LEU A 128 0.73 -11.40 10.85
C LEU A 128 0.77 -12.91 11.11
N GLN A 129 -0.07 -13.43 12.01
CA GLN A 129 -0.15 -14.86 12.33
C GLN A 129 -0.63 -15.70 11.14
N GLU A 130 -1.58 -15.18 10.36
CA GLU A 130 -2.10 -15.81 9.16
C GLU A 130 -1.15 -15.70 7.94
N GLY A 131 -0.07 -14.91 8.05
CA GLY A 131 0.94 -14.74 7.01
C GLY A 131 0.53 -13.85 5.84
N PHE A 132 -0.55 -13.07 5.99
CA PHE A 132 -0.91 -12.08 4.98
C PHE A 132 0.03 -10.88 4.98
N LEU A 133 0.48 -10.46 6.18
CA LEU A 133 1.45 -9.40 6.38
C LEU A 133 2.73 -9.93 7.01
N ASP A 134 3.84 -9.31 6.66
CA ASP A 134 5.13 -9.48 7.34
C ASP A 134 5.41 -8.32 8.31
N MET A 135 4.88 -7.13 8.02
CA MET A 135 5.01 -5.93 8.86
C MET A 135 3.75 -5.08 8.78
N VAL A 136 3.52 -4.28 9.82
CA VAL A 136 2.35 -3.39 9.90
C VAL A 136 2.80 -1.93 10.05
N THR A 137 2.10 -1.02 9.36
CA THR A 137 2.33 0.41 9.46
C THR A 137 1.13 1.11 10.09
N TRP A 138 1.43 2.01 11.04
CA TRP A 138 0.45 2.90 11.66
C TRP A 138 0.94 4.34 11.64
N ALA A 139 0.15 5.25 11.10
CA ALA A 139 0.42 6.69 11.21
C ALA A 139 -0.41 7.32 12.33
N ARG A 140 -1.73 7.20 12.25
CA ARG A 140 -2.64 7.86 13.19
C ARG A 140 -2.46 7.41 14.64
N PHE A 141 -2.24 6.14 14.89
CA PHE A 141 -1.96 5.65 16.23
C PHE A 141 -0.65 6.21 16.80
N ILE A 142 0.39 6.31 15.98
CA ILE A 142 1.69 6.85 16.41
C ILE A 142 1.57 8.36 16.68
N LEU A 143 0.83 9.10 15.84
CA LEU A 143 0.60 10.53 16.04
C LEU A 143 -0.15 10.82 17.35
N ALA A 144 -1.16 10.02 17.67
CA ALA A 144 -1.93 10.18 18.91
C ALA A 144 -1.25 9.60 20.15
N ASN A 145 -0.28 8.69 19.97
CA ASN A 145 0.45 8.00 21.02
C ASN A 145 1.94 7.95 20.67
N PRO A 146 2.76 8.96 20.99
CA PRO A 146 4.18 8.96 20.69
C PRO A 146 4.94 7.75 21.28
N ASP A 147 4.43 7.16 22.35
CA ASP A 147 4.90 5.95 23.00
C ASP A 147 4.15 4.66 22.56
N PHE A 148 3.59 4.67 21.34
CA PHE A 148 2.72 3.61 20.80
C PHE A 148 3.27 2.20 20.96
N VAL A 149 4.55 1.98 20.62
CA VAL A 149 5.18 0.66 20.72
C VAL A 149 5.25 0.18 22.17
N THR A 150 5.55 1.09 23.10
CA THR A 150 5.57 0.77 24.55
C THR A 150 4.18 0.44 25.05
N ARG A 151 3.16 1.22 24.64
CA ARG A 151 1.76 0.95 25.02
C ARG A 151 1.30 -0.41 24.52
N LEU A 152 1.59 -0.76 23.27
CA LEU A 152 1.26 -2.10 22.74
C LEU A 152 1.92 -3.22 23.54
N ARG A 153 3.22 -3.08 23.83
CA ARG A 153 3.98 -4.08 24.59
C ARG A 153 3.45 -4.29 26.01
N GLU A 154 2.99 -3.22 26.64
CA GLU A 154 2.51 -3.23 28.03
C GLU A 154 0.99 -3.39 28.16
N GLY A 155 0.28 -3.52 27.05
CA GLY A 155 -1.19 -3.63 27.04
C GLY A 155 -1.90 -2.36 27.52
N LYS A 156 -1.25 -1.19 27.41
CA LYS A 156 -1.84 0.09 27.81
C LYS A 156 -2.88 0.58 26.80
N PRO A 157 -3.93 1.28 27.25
CA PRO A 157 -4.94 1.83 26.35
C PRO A 157 -4.34 2.84 25.37
N LEU A 158 -4.84 2.80 24.12
CA LEU A 158 -4.44 3.73 23.07
C LEU A 158 -5.43 4.90 23.01
N THR A 159 -4.89 6.10 22.87
CA THR A 159 -5.67 7.30 22.59
C THR A 159 -6.05 7.32 21.12
N PRO A 160 -7.34 7.45 20.77
CA PRO A 160 -7.76 7.62 19.38
C PRO A 160 -7.25 8.96 18.83
N MET A 161 -6.92 8.99 17.53
CA MET A 161 -6.51 10.23 16.90
C MET A 161 -7.70 11.12 16.60
N GLU A 162 -7.63 12.37 17.04
CA GLU A 162 -8.55 13.45 16.72
C GLU A 162 -7.92 14.43 15.73
N SER A 163 -8.74 15.03 14.85
CA SER A 163 -8.24 15.94 13.81
C SER A 163 -7.51 17.17 14.37
N ASP A 164 -7.87 17.60 15.57
CA ASP A 164 -7.23 18.75 16.22
C ASP A 164 -5.78 18.46 16.64
N MET A 165 -5.42 17.20 16.84
CA MET A 165 -4.03 16.81 17.14
C MET A 165 -3.05 17.16 16.01
N LEU A 166 -3.54 17.23 14.76
CA LEU A 166 -2.70 17.64 13.62
C LEU A 166 -2.28 19.11 13.69
N LYS A 167 -3.01 19.95 14.42
CA LYS A 167 -2.68 21.38 14.58
C LYS A 167 -1.53 21.63 15.56
N THR A 168 -1.19 20.65 16.39
CA THR A 168 -0.16 20.75 17.43
C THR A 168 1.12 19.99 17.09
N LEU A 169 1.18 19.34 15.92
CA LEU A 169 2.39 18.74 15.40
C LEU A 169 3.28 19.85 14.80
N VAL A 170 4.12 20.42 15.64
CA VAL A 170 5.13 21.44 15.27
C VAL A 170 6.52 20.82 15.36
#